data_ee036187f8f8c9619609bc263135cfb3
#
_entry.id   ee036187f8f8c9619609bc263135cfb3
#
_cell.length_a   1.000
_cell.length_b   1.000
_cell.length_c   1.000
_cell.angle_alpha   90.00
_cell.angle_beta   90.00
_cell.angle_gamma   90.00
#
_symmetry.space_group_name_H-M   'P 1'
#
loop_
_entity.id
_entity.type
_entity.pdbx_description
1 polymer ?
#
loop_
_entity_poly.entity_id
_entity_poly.type
_entity_poly.pdbx_seq_one_letter_code
_entity_poly.pdbx_strand_id
1 'polypeptide(L)'
;MVAETQQIPGTELDTKGAPLNVVNKLFIDIYGYTTLNDLETGNWGRLATKIQTITPSANETTNNNSYYDGEGFGSTEVTGKRYQLACSGQRYVGNPAQDYIASKQFAIGQALHCRVIWVQNGQAIVSEATLTNIVATGGEASANQTFSCTIEFNGKPRTVNGQLTLTENHDQLGQLGTYKASIDTSVQPSTSTEPATPQPEKPQSIVPVKIVSANDADDTDKKTNQDSGNTSSAAGSAGTLTPKTIN
;
A
#
# COMPACT_ATOMS: atom_id res chain seq x y z
N MET A 1 -4.68 26.18 19.80
CA MET A 1 -5.22 24.88 20.21
C MET A 1 -4.76 23.90 19.17
N VAL A 2 -3.88 22.97 19.54
CA VAL A 2 -3.41 21.92 18.65
C VAL A 2 -4.50 20.87 18.61
N ALA A 3 -5.10 20.62 17.46
CA ALA A 3 -6.08 19.55 17.29
C ALA A 3 -5.38 18.21 17.56
N GLU A 4 -5.74 17.56 18.65
CA GLU A 4 -5.32 16.23 19.00
C GLU A 4 -6.00 15.29 18.00
N THR A 5 -5.21 14.75 17.05
CA THR A 5 -5.69 13.76 16.10
C THR A 5 -6.01 12.49 16.89
N GLN A 6 -7.26 12.23 17.15
CA GLN A 6 -7.68 10.96 17.74
C GLN A 6 -7.38 9.84 16.74
N GLN A 7 -6.40 9.04 17.08
CA GLN A 7 -6.09 7.82 16.38
C GLN A 7 -7.19 6.80 16.70
N ILE A 8 -7.88 6.32 15.67
CA ILE A 8 -8.91 5.29 15.84
C ILE A 8 -8.23 4.03 16.39
N PRO A 9 -8.59 3.54 17.59
CA PRO A 9 -8.03 2.32 18.14
C PRO A 9 -8.29 1.14 17.20
N GLY A 10 -7.23 0.51 16.70
CA GLY A 10 -7.29 -0.65 15.81
C GLY A 10 -6.89 -0.42 14.36
N THR A 11 -6.51 0.80 13.95
CA THR A 11 -6.04 1.11 12.60
C THR A 11 -4.52 1.05 12.43
N GLU A 12 -3.75 1.06 13.49
CA GLU A 12 -2.31 0.75 13.43
C GLU A 12 -2.11 -0.76 13.39
N LEU A 13 -2.00 -1.28 12.18
CA LEU A 13 -1.59 -2.67 11.99
C LEU A 13 -0.11 -2.80 12.38
N ASP A 14 0.18 -3.73 13.27
CA ASP A 14 1.55 -3.98 13.72
C ASP A 14 2.43 -4.39 12.53
N THR A 15 3.50 -3.63 12.31
CA THR A 15 4.51 -3.91 11.28
C THR A 15 5.70 -4.67 11.82
N LYS A 16 5.70 -5.04 13.12
CA LYS A 16 6.75 -5.82 13.77
C LYS A 16 6.42 -7.31 13.75
N GLY A 17 7.45 -8.14 13.85
CA GLY A 17 7.28 -9.59 13.87
C GLY A 17 6.89 -10.14 12.49
N ALA A 18 5.73 -10.78 12.39
CA ALA A 18 5.16 -11.31 11.14
C ALA A 18 3.91 -10.52 10.73
N PRO A 19 4.07 -9.33 10.11
CA PRO A 19 2.95 -8.48 9.76
C PRO A 19 2.09 -9.12 8.66
N LEU A 20 0.79 -8.84 8.71
CA LEU A 20 -0.12 -9.22 7.64
C LEU A 20 0.10 -8.34 6.41
N ASN A 21 -0.04 -8.92 5.20
CA ASN A 21 0.14 -8.17 3.94
C ASN A 21 -0.83 -6.98 3.78
N VAL A 22 -1.92 -6.93 4.51
CA VAL A 22 -2.89 -5.82 4.49
C VAL A 22 -2.30 -4.48 4.98
N VAL A 23 -1.17 -4.50 5.70
CA VAL A 23 -0.43 -3.29 6.10
C VAL A 23 0.16 -2.56 4.89
N ASN A 24 0.45 -3.30 3.82
CA ASN A 24 0.98 -2.75 2.58
C ASN A 24 -0.13 -2.10 1.76
N LYS A 25 0.18 -0.98 1.10
CA LYS A 25 -0.82 -0.21 0.35
C LYS A 25 -0.25 0.25 -0.98
N LEU A 26 -1.05 0.12 -2.04
CA LEU A 26 -0.66 0.45 -3.40
C LEU A 26 -1.55 1.55 -3.95
N PHE A 27 -0.92 2.61 -4.46
CA PHE A 27 -1.60 3.74 -5.07
C PHE A 27 -1.04 3.99 -6.47
N ILE A 28 -1.93 4.34 -7.39
CA ILE A 28 -1.62 4.65 -8.79
C ILE A 28 -2.14 6.05 -9.08
N ASP A 29 -1.34 6.86 -9.75
CA ASP A 29 -1.79 8.17 -10.21
C ASP A 29 -2.74 8.03 -11.40
N ILE A 30 -4.01 8.37 -11.17
CA ILE A 30 -5.08 8.26 -12.17
C ILE A 30 -5.14 9.46 -13.13
N TYR A 31 -4.34 10.52 -12.89
CA TYR A 31 -4.18 11.61 -13.86
C TYR A 31 -3.21 11.25 -15.00
N GLY A 32 -2.46 10.13 -14.84
CA GLY A 32 -1.57 9.63 -15.88
C GLY A 32 -0.26 10.41 -15.99
N TYR A 33 0.16 11.11 -14.91
CA TYR A 33 1.50 11.66 -14.85
C TYR A 33 2.53 10.53 -14.77
N THR A 34 3.68 10.74 -15.39
CA THR A 34 4.77 9.76 -15.46
C THR A 34 5.99 10.17 -14.66
N THR A 35 6.16 11.46 -14.35
CA THR A 35 7.34 12.00 -13.67
C THR A 35 7.18 11.99 -12.15
N LEU A 36 8.27 11.72 -11.42
CA LEU A 36 8.28 11.64 -9.94
C LEU A 36 8.60 12.98 -9.26
N ASN A 37 8.75 14.06 -10.02
CA ASN A 37 9.25 15.32 -9.46
C ASN A 37 8.21 16.05 -8.59
N ASP A 38 6.93 15.75 -8.77
CA ASP A 38 5.84 16.42 -8.09
C ASP A 38 4.72 15.42 -7.79
N LEU A 39 4.80 14.76 -6.65
CA LEU A 39 3.81 13.78 -6.21
C LEU A 39 2.51 14.45 -5.75
N GLU A 40 2.57 15.73 -5.33
CA GLU A 40 1.43 16.48 -4.79
C GLU A 40 0.42 16.85 -5.87
N THR A 41 0.86 16.95 -7.13
CA THR A 41 -0.04 17.21 -8.28
C THR A 41 -0.89 16.00 -8.65
N GLY A 42 -0.53 14.79 -8.18
CA GLY A 42 -1.21 13.55 -8.49
C GLY A 42 -2.61 13.45 -7.90
N ASN A 43 -3.41 12.60 -8.52
CA ASN A 43 -4.64 12.07 -7.95
C ASN A 43 -4.47 10.55 -7.79
N TRP A 44 -4.31 10.11 -6.55
CA TRP A 44 -3.85 8.76 -6.25
C TRP A 44 -5.03 7.83 -5.98
N GLY A 45 -5.31 6.93 -6.91
CA GLY A 45 -6.28 5.86 -6.73
C GLY A 45 -5.68 4.72 -5.91
N ARG A 46 -6.35 4.28 -4.84
CA ARG A 46 -5.91 3.14 -4.06
C ARG A 46 -6.35 1.83 -4.71
N LEU A 47 -5.41 0.96 -5.03
CA LEU A 47 -5.69 -0.39 -5.53
C LEU A 47 -5.82 -1.36 -4.34
N ALA A 48 -7.04 -1.48 -3.82
CA ALA A 48 -7.34 -2.31 -2.65
C ALA A 48 -8.69 -3.04 -2.75
N THR A 49 -9.73 -2.37 -3.24
CA THR A 49 -11.10 -2.91 -3.29
C THR A 49 -11.16 -4.18 -4.13
N LYS A 50 -11.56 -5.30 -3.50
CA LYS A 50 -11.63 -6.62 -4.14
C LYS A 50 -10.31 -7.16 -4.69
N ILE A 51 -9.17 -6.56 -4.35
CA ILE A 51 -7.84 -7.11 -4.65
C ILE A 51 -7.50 -8.15 -3.59
N GLN A 52 -7.15 -9.34 -4.02
CA GLN A 52 -6.84 -10.48 -3.16
C GLN A 52 -5.34 -10.66 -2.98
N THR A 53 -4.56 -10.39 -4.03
CA THR A 53 -3.11 -10.55 -3.97
C THR A 53 -2.40 -9.36 -4.60
N ILE A 54 -1.29 -8.97 -3.97
CA ILE A 54 -0.26 -8.09 -4.51
C ILE A 54 1.06 -8.80 -4.23
N THR A 55 1.69 -9.33 -5.27
CA THR A 55 2.91 -10.14 -5.16
C THR A 55 4.09 -9.41 -5.75
N PRO A 56 5.03 -8.93 -4.92
CA PRO A 56 6.28 -8.34 -5.38
C PRO A 56 7.22 -9.40 -5.97
N SER A 57 7.97 -9.03 -7.01
CA SER A 57 9.06 -9.84 -7.58
C SER A 57 10.21 -8.96 -8.02
N ALA A 58 11.42 -9.36 -7.70
CA ALA A 58 12.64 -8.60 -8.04
C ALA A 58 13.19 -8.91 -9.43
N ASN A 59 12.88 -10.06 -10.01
CA ASN A 59 13.36 -10.54 -11.34
C ASN A 59 14.84 -10.20 -11.56
N GLU A 60 15.70 -10.87 -10.81
CA GLU A 60 17.13 -10.62 -10.80
C GLU A 60 17.81 -11.26 -12.03
N THR A 61 18.74 -10.52 -12.61
CA THR A 61 19.70 -11.07 -13.58
C THR A 61 20.99 -11.37 -12.84
N THR A 62 21.43 -12.63 -12.88
CA THR A 62 22.64 -13.08 -12.19
C THR A 62 23.71 -13.49 -13.18
N ASN A 63 24.97 -13.25 -12.79
CA ASN A 63 26.15 -13.79 -13.44
C ASN A 63 26.85 -14.76 -12.47
N ASN A 64 27.06 -15.99 -12.92
CA ASN A 64 27.67 -17.03 -12.11
C ASN A 64 29.02 -17.38 -12.71
N ASN A 65 30.08 -17.07 -12.00
CA ASN A 65 31.47 -17.37 -12.43
C ASN A 65 32.17 -18.24 -11.39
N SER A 66 33.02 -19.13 -11.88
CA SER A 66 33.95 -19.89 -11.04
C SER A 66 35.35 -19.39 -11.30
N TYR A 67 36.07 -19.07 -10.25
CA TYR A 67 37.45 -18.58 -10.32
C TYR A 67 38.40 -19.60 -9.73
N TYR A 68 39.67 -19.54 -10.15
CA TYR A 68 40.70 -20.49 -9.68
C TYR A 68 40.99 -20.40 -8.18
N ASP A 69 40.81 -19.22 -7.58
CA ASP A 69 40.94 -18.96 -6.13
C ASP A 69 39.73 -19.44 -5.31
N GLY A 70 38.63 -19.80 -5.99
CA GLY A 70 37.43 -20.33 -5.38
C GLY A 70 37.40 -21.84 -5.17
N GLU A 71 38.54 -22.55 -5.41
CA GLU A 71 38.65 -24.02 -5.25
C GLU A 71 37.54 -24.83 -5.97
N GLY A 72 37.01 -24.29 -7.08
CA GLY A 72 35.94 -24.91 -7.86
C GLY A 72 34.51 -24.49 -7.45
N PHE A 73 34.35 -23.67 -6.42
CA PHE A 73 33.06 -23.11 -6.08
C PHE A 73 32.74 -21.86 -6.91
N GLY A 74 31.44 -21.72 -7.29
CA GLY A 74 30.99 -20.59 -8.07
C GLY A 74 30.68 -19.38 -7.20
N SER A 75 30.92 -18.18 -7.75
CA SER A 75 30.49 -16.89 -7.21
C SER A 75 29.26 -16.37 -7.99
N THR A 76 28.24 -15.89 -7.30
CA THR A 76 27.03 -15.31 -7.92
C THR A 76 27.01 -13.81 -7.72
N GLU A 77 26.93 -13.06 -8.83
CA GLU A 77 26.76 -11.62 -8.83
C GLU A 77 25.40 -11.23 -9.42
N VAL A 78 24.65 -10.36 -8.73
CA VAL A 78 23.40 -9.79 -9.26
C VAL A 78 23.75 -8.56 -10.10
N THR A 79 23.59 -8.69 -11.42
CA THR A 79 23.97 -7.64 -12.40
C THR A 79 22.80 -6.74 -12.78
N GLY A 80 21.55 -7.16 -12.50
CA GLY A 80 20.36 -6.36 -12.78
C GLY A 80 19.15 -6.79 -11.96
N LYS A 81 18.20 -5.88 -11.80
CA LYS A 81 16.92 -6.14 -11.17
C LYS A 81 15.80 -5.46 -11.94
N ARG A 82 14.68 -6.15 -12.11
CA ARG A 82 13.42 -5.58 -12.60
C ARG A 82 12.34 -5.83 -11.54
N TYR A 83 12.01 -4.80 -10.79
CA TYR A 83 10.98 -4.92 -9.75
C TYR A 83 9.59 -4.80 -10.33
N GLN A 84 8.69 -5.68 -9.93
CA GLN A 84 7.29 -5.66 -10.37
C GLN A 84 6.35 -6.05 -9.24
N LEU A 85 5.09 -5.64 -9.36
CA LEU A 85 3.99 -6.02 -8.50
C LEU A 85 2.92 -6.70 -9.36
N ALA A 86 2.70 -7.99 -9.17
CA ALA A 86 1.60 -8.71 -9.78
C ALA A 86 0.37 -8.60 -8.88
N CYS A 87 -0.72 -8.02 -9.41
CA CYS A 87 -1.96 -7.79 -8.70
C CYS A 87 -3.07 -8.65 -9.27
N SER A 88 -3.87 -9.28 -8.41
CA SER A 88 -5.05 -10.03 -8.85
C SER A 88 -6.19 -9.97 -7.85
N GLY A 89 -7.42 -10.17 -8.35
CA GLY A 89 -8.64 -10.14 -7.55
C GLY A 89 -9.89 -10.14 -8.41
N GLN A 90 -10.92 -9.49 -7.91
CA GLN A 90 -12.19 -9.31 -8.61
C GLN A 90 -12.32 -7.89 -9.14
N ARG A 91 -12.92 -7.75 -10.32
CA ARG A 91 -13.24 -6.44 -10.88
C ARG A 91 -14.30 -5.74 -10.03
N TYR A 92 -14.01 -4.52 -9.64
CA TYR A 92 -14.96 -3.64 -8.97
C TYR A 92 -15.09 -2.34 -9.76
N VAL A 93 -16.16 -2.20 -10.54
CA VAL A 93 -16.46 -1.01 -11.32
C VAL A 93 -16.80 0.13 -10.38
N GLY A 94 -16.21 1.30 -10.59
CA GLY A 94 -16.32 2.46 -9.70
C GLY A 94 -15.14 2.62 -8.73
N ASN A 95 -14.18 1.66 -8.69
CA ASN A 95 -12.91 1.90 -8.01
C ASN A 95 -11.98 2.68 -8.95
N PRO A 96 -11.53 3.91 -8.58
CA PRO A 96 -10.77 4.78 -9.47
C PRO A 96 -9.48 4.14 -10.01
N ALA A 97 -8.74 3.39 -9.17
CA ALA A 97 -7.52 2.72 -9.60
C ALA A 97 -7.80 1.58 -10.59
N GLN A 98 -8.80 0.74 -10.30
CA GLN A 98 -9.17 -0.36 -11.21
C GLN A 98 -9.74 0.18 -12.52
N ASP A 99 -10.57 1.24 -12.47
CA ASP A 99 -11.16 1.85 -13.67
C ASP A 99 -10.08 2.48 -14.56
N TYR A 100 -9.10 3.17 -13.95
CA TYR A 100 -7.95 3.69 -14.67
C TYR A 100 -7.15 2.58 -15.35
N ILE A 101 -6.80 1.50 -14.64
CA ILE A 101 -6.07 0.36 -15.21
C ILE A 101 -6.89 -0.30 -16.32
N ALA A 102 -8.18 -0.54 -16.10
CA ALA A 102 -9.07 -1.14 -17.09
C ALA A 102 -9.15 -0.32 -18.38
N SER A 103 -9.16 1.01 -18.29
CA SER A 103 -9.17 1.91 -19.45
C SER A 103 -7.93 1.76 -20.31
N LYS A 104 -6.83 1.23 -19.77
CA LYS A 104 -5.56 1.02 -20.48
C LYS A 104 -5.43 -0.37 -21.12
N GLN A 105 -6.45 -1.22 -21.02
CA GLN A 105 -6.38 -2.61 -21.48
C GLN A 105 -5.96 -2.77 -22.95
N PHE A 106 -6.33 -1.82 -23.80
CA PHE A 106 -5.99 -1.84 -25.25
C PHE A 106 -4.95 -0.78 -25.63
N ALA A 107 -4.37 -0.12 -24.64
CA ALA A 107 -3.33 0.88 -24.86
C ALA A 107 -1.98 0.23 -25.16
N ILE A 108 -1.11 0.95 -25.85
CA ILE A 108 0.27 0.57 -26.17
C ILE A 108 1.24 1.70 -25.87
N GLY A 109 2.50 1.36 -25.67
CA GLY A 109 3.59 2.33 -25.51
C GLY A 109 3.42 3.22 -24.28
N GLN A 110 3.66 4.52 -24.44
CA GLN A 110 3.65 5.49 -23.35
C GLN A 110 2.29 5.63 -22.63
N ALA A 111 1.20 5.29 -23.30
CA ALA A 111 -0.13 5.33 -22.69
C ALA A 111 -0.29 4.34 -21.53
N LEU A 112 0.59 3.34 -21.42
CA LEU A 112 0.65 2.39 -20.32
C LEU A 112 1.53 2.86 -19.15
N HIS A 113 2.28 3.96 -19.34
CA HIS A 113 3.13 4.50 -18.29
C HIS A 113 2.29 5.22 -17.24
N CYS A 114 2.66 5.06 -16.01
CA CYS A 114 2.07 5.72 -14.85
C CYS A 114 3.14 5.91 -13.77
N ARG A 115 2.77 6.55 -12.67
CA ARG A 115 3.57 6.56 -11.47
C ARG A 115 2.82 5.90 -10.33
N VAL A 116 3.56 5.27 -9.43
CA VAL A 116 3.00 4.48 -8.34
C VAL A 116 3.64 4.84 -7.01
N ILE A 117 2.86 4.72 -5.94
CA ILE A 117 3.32 4.74 -4.56
C ILE A 117 3.04 3.37 -3.97
N TRP A 118 4.09 2.67 -3.58
CA TRP A 118 4.02 1.41 -2.86
C TRP A 118 4.44 1.63 -1.42
N VAL A 119 3.50 1.49 -0.50
CA VAL A 119 3.76 1.57 0.94
C VAL A 119 4.01 0.16 1.43
N GLN A 120 5.24 -0.14 1.81
CA GLN A 120 5.66 -1.43 2.34
C GLN A 120 6.10 -1.26 3.79
N ASN A 121 5.41 -1.91 4.72
CA ASN A 121 5.70 -1.83 6.16
C ASN A 121 5.87 -0.39 6.66
N GLY A 122 5.02 0.52 6.20
CA GLY A 122 5.05 1.93 6.58
C GLY A 122 6.04 2.81 5.79
N GLN A 123 6.90 2.22 4.95
CA GLN A 123 7.82 2.96 4.09
C GLN A 123 7.19 3.20 2.71
N ALA A 124 7.18 4.45 2.25
CA ALA A 124 6.74 4.79 0.91
C ALA A 124 7.87 4.64 -0.11
N ILE A 125 7.60 3.88 -1.14
CA ILE A 125 8.44 3.68 -2.31
C ILE A 125 7.69 4.25 -3.50
N VAL A 126 8.33 5.12 -4.27
CA VAL A 126 7.76 5.72 -5.47
C VAL A 126 8.55 5.29 -6.70
N SER A 127 7.84 5.05 -7.78
CA SER A 127 8.44 4.69 -9.05
C SER A 127 7.57 5.13 -10.21
N GLU A 128 8.22 5.47 -11.32
CA GLU A 128 7.58 5.36 -12.63
C GLU A 128 7.36 3.88 -12.93
N ALA A 129 6.27 3.56 -13.59
CA ALA A 129 5.91 2.17 -13.86
C ALA A 129 5.19 2.04 -15.20
N THR A 130 5.22 0.84 -15.74
CA THR A 130 4.44 0.44 -16.92
C THR A 130 3.42 -0.61 -16.51
N LEU A 131 2.18 -0.41 -16.92
CA LEU A 131 1.11 -1.37 -16.72
C LEU A 131 1.17 -2.45 -17.80
N THR A 132 1.20 -3.70 -17.39
CA THR A 132 1.23 -4.87 -18.29
C THR A 132 0.23 -5.92 -17.84
N ASN A 133 -0.05 -6.92 -18.69
CA ASN A 133 -0.93 -8.04 -18.38
C ASN A 133 -2.30 -7.62 -17.81
N ILE A 134 -2.88 -6.57 -18.36
CA ILE A 134 -4.16 -6.02 -17.89
C ILE A 134 -5.30 -6.94 -18.32
N VAL A 135 -6.02 -7.48 -17.35
CA VAL A 135 -7.27 -8.23 -17.54
C VAL A 135 -8.31 -7.59 -16.64
N ALA A 136 -9.32 -6.97 -17.25
CA ALA A 136 -10.35 -6.21 -16.53
C ALA A 136 -11.72 -6.90 -16.54
N THR A 137 -11.81 -8.09 -17.12
CA THR A 137 -13.04 -8.88 -17.24
C THR A 137 -12.69 -10.35 -17.47
N GLY A 138 -13.65 -11.22 -17.32
CA GLY A 138 -13.50 -12.66 -17.56
C GLY A 138 -14.02 -13.48 -16.39
N GLY A 139 -14.10 -14.78 -16.60
CA GLY A 139 -14.63 -15.76 -15.65
C GLY A 139 -15.88 -16.47 -16.18
N GLU A 140 -16.43 -17.37 -15.38
CA GLU A 140 -17.67 -18.08 -15.69
C GLU A 140 -18.89 -17.14 -15.60
N ALA A 141 -19.97 -17.47 -16.30
CA ALA A 141 -21.17 -16.63 -16.36
C ALA A 141 -21.81 -16.36 -14.99
N SER A 142 -21.65 -17.29 -14.06
CA SER A 142 -22.16 -17.20 -12.68
C SER A 142 -21.16 -16.58 -11.69
N ALA A 143 -19.92 -16.31 -12.11
CA ALA A 143 -18.86 -15.78 -11.25
C ALA A 143 -18.72 -14.26 -11.40
N ASN A 144 -18.14 -13.63 -10.37
CA ASN A 144 -17.71 -12.24 -10.47
C ASN A 144 -16.58 -12.11 -11.51
N GLN A 145 -16.58 -10.99 -12.24
CA GLN A 145 -15.51 -10.70 -13.18
C GLN A 145 -14.15 -10.66 -12.50
N THR A 146 -13.15 -11.21 -13.18
CA THR A 146 -11.76 -11.18 -12.71
C THR A 146 -11.11 -9.85 -13.02
N PHE A 147 -10.10 -9.51 -12.22
CA PHE A 147 -9.21 -8.38 -12.45
C PHE A 147 -7.78 -8.82 -12.18
N SER A 148 -6.88 -8.50 -13.10
CA SER A 148 -5.45 -8.62 -12.85
C SER A 148 -4.66 -7.59 -13.64
N CYS A 149 -3.49 -7.25 -13.14
CA CYS A 149 -2.49 -6.45 -13.83
C CYS A 149 -1.11 -6.71 -13.23
N THR A 150 -0.08 -6.37 -14.00
CA THR A 150 1.29 -6.31 -13.50
C THR A 150 1.77 -4.87 -13.63
N ILE A 151 2.38 -4.36 -12.56
CA ILE A 151 2.96 -3.02 -12.47
C ILE A 151 4.47 -3.22 -12.50
N GLU A 152 5.11 -2.94 -13.62
CA GLU A 152 6.55 -3.06 -13.80
C GLU A 152 7.22 -1.72 -13.56
N PHE A 153 8.17 -1.66 -12.61
CA PHE A 153 8.86 -0.43 -12.25
C PHE A 153 9.90 -0.08 -13.30
N ASN A 154 9.87 1.17 -13.74
CA ASN A 154 10.81 1.73 -14.70
C ASN A 154 12.00 2.33 -13.97
N GLY A 155 13.09 1.55 -13.89
CA GLY A 155 14.30 1.94 -13.18
C GLY A 155 14.29 1.63 -11.67
N LYS A 156 15.23 2.23 -10.94
CA LYS A 156 15.39 2.02 -9.49
C LYS A 156 14.29 2.77 -8.74
N PRO A 157 13.49 2.09 -7.91
CA PRO A 157 12.52 2.75 -7.03
C PRO A 157 13.21 3.74 -6.09
N ARG A 158 12.50 4.81 -5.74
CA ARG A 158 12.99 5.85 -4.82
C ARG A 158 12.17 5.82 -3.54
N THR A 159 12.81 6.02 -2.42
CA THR A 159 12.13 6.34 -1.16
C THR A 159 11.81 7.82 -1.12
N VAL A 160 10.68 8.18 -0.53
CA VAL A 160 10.31 9.59 -0.35
C VAL A 160 11.15 10.18 0.78
N ASN A 161 11.81 11.32 0.49
CA ASN A 161 12.52 12.09 1.51
C ASN A 161 11.49 12.94 2.27
N GLY A 162 11.33 12.70 3.57
CA GLY A 162 10.31 13.34 4.39
C GLY A 162 9.12 12.43 4.69
N GLN A 163 8.14 12.96 5.40
CA GLN A 163 6.91 12.24 5.72
C GLN A 163 5.90 12.41 4.58
N LEU A 164 5.57 11.32 3.90
CA LEU A 164 4.47 11.29 2.93
C LEU A 164 3.14 11.10 3.67
N THR A 165 2.23 12.03 3.46
CA THR A 165 0.84 11.95 3.93
C THR A 165 -0.07 11.77 2.72
N LEU A 166 -0.93 10.75 2.77
CA LEU A 166 -1.96 10.49 1.76
C LEU A 166 -3.32 10.76 2.40
N THR A 167 -3.94 11.87 2.00
CA THR A 167 -5.25 12.29 2.50
C THR A 167 -6.33 11.92 1.49
N GLU A 168 -7.37 11.22 1.96
CA GLU A 168 -8.51 10.86 1.11
C GLU A 168 -9.25 12.11 0.65
N ASN A 169 -9.55 12.15 -0.65
CA ASN A 169 -10.17 13.30 -1.28
C ASN A 169 -11.70 13.15 -1.26
N HIS A 170 -12.37 14.05 -0.52
CA HIS A 170 -13.83 14.09 -0.42
C HIS A 170 -14.51 15.15 -1.29
N ASP A 171 -13.73 16.06 -1.88
CA ASP A 171 -14.26 17.25 -2.55
C ASP A 171 -14.92 16.97 -3.90
N GLN A 172 -14.87 15.73 -4.37
CA GLN A 172 -15.44 15.33 -5.65
C GLN A 172 -16.58 14.32 -5.40
N LEU A 173 -17.80 14.74 -5.61
CA LEU A 173 -18.98 13.88 -5.58
C LEU A 173 -18.73 12.58 -6.37
N GLY A 174 -18.63 11.45 -5.69
CA GLY A 174 -18.50 10.12 -6.28
C GLY A 174 -17.07 9.59 -6.46
N GLN A 175 -16.02 10.30 -6.04
CA GLN A 175 -14.61 9.82 -6.12
C GLN A 175 -14.07 9.26 -4.80
N LEU A 176 -14.83 8.40 -4.15
CA LEU A 176 -14.34 7.65 -3.00
C LEU A 176 -13.14 6.78 -3.39
N GLY A 177 -12.08 6.82 -2.59
CA GLY A 177 -10.87 6.04 -2.80
C GLY A 177 -9.80 6.72 -3.65
N THR A 178 -9.89 8.04 -3.85
CA THR A 178 -8.79 8.87 -4.34
C THR A 178 -8.12 9.64 -3.21
N TYR A 179 -6.82 9.91 -3.35
CA TYR A 179 -5.99 10.52 -2.33
C TYR A 179 -5.14 11.65 -2.90
N LYS A 180 -4.92 12.69 -2.11
CA LYS A 180 -3.91 13.72 -2.35
C LYS A 180 -2.66 13.37 -1.56
N ALA A 181 -1.51 13.48 -2.21
CA ALA A 181 -0.22 13.36 -1.56
C ALA A 181 0.26 14.72 -1.06
N SER A 182 0.84 14.77 0.12
CA SER A 182 1.64 15.90 0.61
C SER A 182 2.91 15.38 1.25
N ILE A 183 4.02 16.12 1.09
CA ILE A 183 5.33 15.72 1.60
C ILE A 183 5.79 16.78 2.59
N ASP A 184 5.93 16.38 3.85
CA ASP A 184 6.56 17.22 4.87
C ASP A 184 8.07 16.95 4.92
N THR A 185 8.84 17.85 4.32
CA THR A 185 10.31 17.78 4.31
C THR A 185 10.97 18.28 5.60
N SER A 186 10.21 18.86 6.52
CA SER A 186 10.73 19.31 7.81
C SER A 186 11.05 18.13 8.74
N VAL A 187 10.43 16.98 8.51
CA VAL A 187 10.70 15.74 9.21
C VAL A 187 11.84 15.02 8.50
N GLN A 188 13.08 15.41 8.81
CA GLN A 188 14.24 14.64 8.35
C GLN A 188 14.34 13.32 9.14
N PRO A 189 14.67 12.18 8.46
CA PRO A 189 15.10 11.00 9.18
C PRO A 189 16.33 11.39 10.03
N SER A 190 16.28 11.12 11.32
CA SER A 190 17.38 11.39 12.24
C SER A 190 18.64 10.66 11.75
N THR A 191 19.52 11.38 11.07
CA THR A 191 20.87 10.92 10.76
C THR A 191 21.67 10.90 12.05
N SER A 192 21.87 9.72 12.62
CA SER A 192 22.91 9.56 13.62
C SER A 192 24.26 9.79 12.92
N THR A 193 24.91 10.88 13.28
CA THR A 193 26.25 11.23 12.81
C THR A 193 27.25 10.28 13.50
N GLU A 194 27.72 9.29 12.78
CA GLU A 194 28.89 8.50 13.15
C GLU A 194 29.89 8.49 11.97
N PRO A 195 31.18 8.68 12.20
CA PRO A 195 32.15 8.88 11.14
C PRO A 195 32.37 7.59 10.31
N ALA A 196 32.46 7.78 9.01
CA ALA A 196 32.53 6.76 7.98
C ALA A 196 33.68 5.77 8.16
N THR A 197 33.32 4.51 8.40
CA THR A 197 34.09 3.33 8.00
C THR A 197 33.26 2.64 6.90
N PRO A 198 33.83 2.14 5.81
CA PRO A 198 33.04 1.50 4.76
C PRO A 198 32.49 0.18 5.27
N GLN A 199 31.22 0.20 5.64
CA GLN A 199 30.41 -0.94 6.07
C GLN A 199 29.20 -1.03 5.15
N PRO A 200 28.70 -2.24 4.82
CA PRO A 200 27.55 -2.40 3.92
C PRO A 200 26.36 -1.59 4.43
N GLU A 201 25.67 -0.90 3.50
CA GLU A 201 24.59 0.03 3.75
C GLU A 201 23.54 -0.53 4.73
N LYS A 202 23.47 0.08 5.90
CA LYS A 202 22.45 -0.18 6.92
C LYS A 202 21.08 0.32 6.40
N PRO A 203 19.98 -0.39 6.64
CA PRO A 203 18.67 0.06 6.19
C PRO A 203 18.36 1.47 6.68
N GLN A 204 17.98 2.35 5.76
CA GLN A 204 17.62 3.74 6.06
C GLN A 204 16.44 3.79 7.03
N SER A 205 16.48 4.76 7.95
CA SER A 205 15.41 5.01 8.91
C SER A 205 14.07 5.20 8.20
N ILE A 206 13.09 4.41 8.61
CA ILE A 206 11.75 4.41 8.02
C ILE A 206 10.99 5.62 8.56
N VAL A 207 10.57 6.52 7.67
CA VAL A 207 9.60 7.57 8.00
C VAL A 207 8.21 7.04 7.70
N PRO A 208 7.30 6.96 8.69
CA PRO A 208 5.97 6.38 8.49
C PRO A 208 5.14 7.21 7.50
N VAL A 209 4.38 6.53 6.66
CA VAL A 209 3.36 7.16 5.81
C VAL A 209 2.09 7.36 6.63
N LYS A 210 1.61 8.61 6.71
CA LYS A 210 0.33 8.93 7.31
C LYS A 210 -0.77 8.90 6.26
N ILE A 211 -1.79 8.08 6.48
CA ILE A 211 -3.00 8.04 5.65
C ILE A 211 -4.16 8.54 6.49
N VAL A 212 -4.82 9.59 6.01
CA VAL A 212 -5.98 10.21 6.66
C VAL A 212 -7.23 9.83 5.86
N SER A 213 -8.17 9.17 6.52
CA SER A 213 -9.50 8.90 5.98
C SER A 213 -10.42 10.08 6.25
N ALA A 214 -11.34 10.31 5.35
CA ALA A 214 -12.22 11.47 5.43
C ALA A 214 -13.27 11.42 6.56
N ASN A 215 -13.47 10.25 7.15
CA ASN A 215 -14.35 10.12 8.31
C ASN A 215 -13.79 10.77 9.58
N ASP A 216 -12.51 11.19 9.56
CA ASP A 216 -11.85 11.81 10.71
C ASP A 216 -12.05 13.34 10.78
N ALA A 217 -12.74 13.94 9.82
CA ALA A 217 -12.88 15.40 9.73
C ALA A 217 -14.18 15.99 10.34
N ASP A 218 -15.16 15.17 10.76
CA ASP A 218 -16.50 15.67 11.10
C ASP A 218 -16.96 15.40 12.55
N ASP A 219 -16.06 15.30 13.54
CA ASP A 219 -16.47 15.21 14.95
C ASP A 219 -15.95 16.38 15.81
N THR A 220 -16.25 17.60 15.38
CA THR A 220 -16.15 18.79 16.23
C THR A 220 -17.49 19.49 16.33
N ASP A 221 -18.51 18.85 16.93
CA ASP A 221 -19.58 19.53 17.64
C ASP A 221 -20.58 18.51 18.24
N LYS A 222 -20.35 18.12 19.48
CA LYS A 222 -21.38 17.91 20.49
C LYS A 222 -20.79 17.48 21.83
N LYS A 223 -20.46 18.51 22.60
CA LYS A 223 -20.34 18.36 24.05
C LYS A 223 -21.58 19.03 24.68
N THR A 224 -22.47 18.24 25.21
CA THR A 224 -23.31 18.67 26.36
C THR A 224 -23.79 17.44 27.14
N ASN A 225 -23.31 17.36 28.36
CA ASN A 225 -23.87 16.96 29.65
C ASN A 225 -25.04 15.95 29.73
N GLN A 226 -24.82 14.89 30.52
CA GLN A 226 -25.42 14.62 31.86
C GLN A 226 -25.11 13.15 32.23
N ASP A 227 -24.41 12.94 33.26
CA ASP A 227 -24.53 12.69 34.69
C ASP A 227 -25.65 11.70 35.10
N SER A 228 -25.29 10.90 36.10
CA SER A 228 -26.08 10.02 37.00
C SER A 228 -26.45 8.63 36.45
N GLY A 229 -25.82 7.58 36.96
CA GLY A 229 -26.09 7.03 38.26
C GLY A 229 -26.63 5.62 38.18
N ASN A 230 -25.97 4.77 38.92
CA ASN A 230 -26.54 3.70 39.76
C ASN A 230 -26.63 2.24 39.24
N THR A 231 -25.71 1.47 39.78
CA THR A 231 -25.82 0.22 40.60
C THR A 231 -26.71 -0.95 40.19
N SER A 232 -26.04 -2.09 40.35
CA SER A 232 -26.45 -3.36 40.94
C SER A 232 -27.03 -4.43 40.01
N SER A 233 -26.29 -5.50 39.92
CA SER A 233 -26.37 -6.73 40.70
C SER A 233 -27.12 -7.90 40.08
N ALA A 234 -26.44 -9.01 40.05
CA ALA A 234 -26.84 -10.40 40.33
C ALA A 234 -27.34 -11.31 39.20
N ALA A 235 -26.51 -12.26 38.87
CA ALA A 235 -26.64 -13.69 39.24
C ALA A 235 -27.58 -14.59 38.42
N GLY A 236 -26.99 -15.68 37.96
CA GLY A 236 -27.61 -17.02 37.93
C GLY A 236 -28.05 -17.46 36.53
N SER A 237 -27.63 -18.50 36.02
CA SER A 237 -27.68 -19.89 36.37
C SER A 237 -27.35 -20.77 35.14
N ALA A 238 -26.70 -21.83 35.41
CA ALA A 238 -26.30 -22.89 34.50
C ALA A 238 -27.49 -23.59 33.79
N GLY A 239 -27.20 -24.11 32.60
CA GLY A 239 -28.07 -25.02 31.89
C GLY A 239 -27.30 -25.86 30.86
N THR A 240 -26.70 -26.91 31.35
CA THR A 240 -26.20 -28.05 30.57
C THR A 240 -27.34 -28.75 29.86
N LEU A 241 -27.20 -29.09 28.56
CA LEU A 241 -27.82 -30.30 28.00
C LEU A 241 -27.06 -30.79 26.77
N THR A 242 -26.78 -32.05 26.81
CA THR A 242 -26.06 -33.00 25.99
C THR A 242 -26.75 -33.37 24.65
N PRO A 243 -26.08 -34.12 23.76
CA PRO A 243 -26.40 -34.28 22.38
C PRO A 243 -27.42 -35.39 22.08
N LYS A 244 -28.06 -35.33 20.92
CA LYS A 244 -28.88 -36.42 20.38
C LYS A 244 -28.44 -36.77 18.97
N THR A 245 -27.76 -37.86 18.85
CA THR A 245 -27.61 -38.70 17.66
C THR A 245 -28.97 -39.30 17.29
N ILE A 246 -29.32 -39.44 16.01
CA ILE A 246 -30.05 -40.60 15.43
C ILE A 246 -30.18 -40.36 13.90
N ASN A 247 -29.73 -41.29 13.21
CA ASN A 247 -29.86 -42.03 11.94
C ASN A 247 -29.47 -41.34 10.67
#